data_53f183d51aeddb0e9c3839709f968657
#
_entry.id   53f183d51aeddb0e9c3839709f968657
#
_cell.length_a   1.000
_cell.length_b   1.000
_cell.length_c   1.000
_cell.angle_alpha   90.00
_cell.angle_beta   90.00
_cell.angle_gamma   90.00
#
_symmetry.space_group_name_H-M   'P 1'
#
loop_
_entity.id
_entity.type
_entity.pdbx_description
1 polymer ?
#
loop_
_entity_poly.entity_id
_entity_poly.type
_entity_poly.pdbx_seq_one_letter_code
_entity_poly.pdbx_strand_id
1 'polypeptide(L)'
;NGASNATISAIRHRVEINTLEQEDASQLNLNDIALCAVTSDRELLFDPYADNRTTGSFILVDRLSNATLGAGMIVAGSSAWDQAPESSLIRQVSGIEPTERSIRFGQQPCTVLITGLTAAGKSTLATALERELFDRGKVSIRLDGENVRMGISRDLGFSAQDRSENLRRVSEVARLVNNQGLIAIAALVAPDSDVRSRAKVLVGGDRYVEVFVDTPISVCRERDSNGMYEAADRGEIVGFPGVSAEYDRPTDMDLQLDTSRQDVDECVSRIIAVLQARG
;
A
#
# COMPACT_ATOMS: atom_id res chain seq x y z
N ASN A 1 -15.19 -15.83 19.81
CA ASN A 1 -14.76 -17.13 19.31
C ASN A 1 -15.69 -17.56 18.18
N GLY A 2 -15.20 -17.67 16.97
CA GLY A 2 -15.95 -18.09 15.78
C GLY A 2 -15.31 -19.31 15.13
N ALA A 3 -16.12 -20.15 14.46
CA ALA A 3 -15.65 -21.19 13.59
C ALA A 3 -15.91 -20.77 12.12
N SER A 4 -14.99 -21.01 11.22
CA SER A 4 -15.08 -20.71 9.79
C SER A 4 -14.53 -21.89 9.01
N ASN A 5 -15.04 -22.10 7.78
CA ASN A 5 -14.33 -23.00 6.89
C ASN A 5 -13.03 -22.32 6.45
N ALA A 6 -11.97 -23.08 6.39
CA ALA A 6 -10.68 -22.58 5.97
C ALA A 6 -9.98 -23.60 5.06
N THR A 7 -9.13 -23.09 4.20
CA THR A 7 -8.29 -23.89 3.30
C THR A 7 -6.84 -23.44 3.47
N ILE A 8 -5.92 -24.38 3.60
CA ILE A 8 -4.49 -24.09 3.49
C ILE A 8 -4.20 -23.84 2.02
N SER A 9 -3.98 -22.57 1.67
CA SER A 9 -3.77 -22.16 0.27
C SER A 9 -2.30 -22.32 -0.17
N ALA A 10 -1.36 -22.28 0.76
CA ALA A 10 0.06 -22.55 0.48
C ALA A 10 0.80 -22.97 1.74
N ILE A 11 1.79 -23.84 1.60
CA ILE A 11 2.83 -24.10 2.58
C ILE A 11 4.03 -23.24 2.15
N ARG A 12 4.45 -22.30 3.00
CA ARG A 12 5.56 -21.40 2.69
C ARG A 12 6.91 -22.09 2.90
N HIS A 13 7.05 -22.74 4.04
CA HIS A 13 8.17 -23.61 4.39
C HIS A 13 7.80 -24.47 5.59
N ARG A 14 8.45 -25.62 5.71
CA ARG A 14 8.50 -26.44 6.92
C ARG A 14 9.71 -26.03 7.75
N VAL A 15 9.60 -26.11 9.07
CA VAL A 15 10.72 -25.89 10.00
C VAL A 15 11.18 -27.24 10.52
N GLU A 16 12.45 -27.59 10.28
CA GLU A 16 13.08 -28.75 10.88
C GLU A 16 13.29 -28.48 12.39
N ILE A 17 12.69 -29.33 13.22
CA ILE A 17 12.61 -29.07 14.69
C ILE A 17 13.99 -29.06 15.36
N ASN A 18 14.93 -29.86 14.85
CA ASN A 18 16.24 -30.01 15.47
C ASN A 18 17.22 -28.89 15.07
N THR A 19 17.15 -28.45 13.83
CA THR A 19 18.08 -27.45 13.27
C THR A 19 17.48 -26.04 13.19
N LEU A 20 16.15 -25.93 13.28
CA LEU A 20 15.35 -24.72 13.04
C LEU A 20 15.52 -24.15 11.61
N GLU A 21 16.05 -24.97 10.69
CA GLU A 21 16.20 -24.60 9.28
C GLU A 21 14.84 -24.64 8.57
N GLN A 22 14.69 -23.79 7.59
CA GLN A 22 13.50 -23.72 6.75
C GLN A 22 13.70 -24.57 5.50
N GLU A 23 12.75 -25.44 5.24
CA GLU A 23 12.78 -26.35 4.09
C GLU A 23 11.51 -26.19 3.24
N ASP A 24 11.66 -26.35 1.94
CA ASP A 24 10.52 -26.39 1.03
C ASP A 24 9.72 -27.68 1.26
N ALA A 25 8.40 -27.56 1.41
CA ALA A 25 7.50 -28.70 1.55
C ALA A 25 6.21 -28.49 0.76
N SER A 26 5.77 -29.54 0.09
CA SER A 26 4.47 -29.57 -0.59
C SER A 26 3.37 -30.25 0.21
N GLN A 27 3.74 -30.93 1.29
CA GLN A 27 2.84 -31.66 2.19
C GLN A 27 3.40 -31.62 3.62
N LEU A 28 2.49 -31.62 4.60
CA LEU A 28 2.81 -31.70 6.02
C LEU A 28 2.38 -33.05 6.58
N ASN A 29 3.25 -33.63 7.40
CA ASN A 29 3.01 -34.86 8.13
C ASN A 29 2.67 -34.59 9.58
N LEU A 30 2.39 -35.63 10.32
CA LEU A 30 2.15 -35.56 11.76
C LEU A 30 3.39 -34.98 12.49
N ASN A 31 3.16 -34.00 13.34
CA ASN A 31 4.17 -33.25 14.11
C ASN A 31 5.06 -32.30 13.28
N ASP A 32 4.77 -32.09 12.00
CA ASP A 32 5.48 -31.03 11.25
C ASP A 32 5.07 -29.63 11.75
N ILE A 33 6.04 -28.74 11.81
CA ILE A 33 5.84 -27.31 12.07
C ILE A 33 6.11 -26.58 10.77
N ALA A 34 5.18 -25.72 10.35
CA ALA A 34 5.31 -25.01 9.09
C ALA A 34 4.67 -23.62 9.14
N LEU A 35 5.15 -22.72 8.30
CA LEU A 35 4.47 -21.49 7.99
C LEU A 35 3.53 -21.72 6.80
N CYS A 36 2.24 -21.53 7.02
CA CYS A 36 1.20 -21.74 6.01
C CYS A 36 0.38 -20.48 5.77
N ALA A 37 -0.05 -20.28 4.52
CA ALA A 37 -1.11 -19.36 4.20
C ALA A 37 -2.46 -20.07 4.34
N VAL A 38 -3.37 -19.48 5.11
CA VAL A 38 -4.72 -20.03 5.34
C VAL A 38 -5.74 -19.01 4.85
N THR A 39 -6.68 -19.46 4.00
CA THR A 39 -7.78 -18.63 3.52
C THR A 39 -9.08 -19.11 4.16
N SER A 40 -9.84 -18.18 4.74
CA SER A 40 -11.15 -18.45 5.33
C SER A 40 -12.29 -17.99 4.39
N ASP A 41 -13.45 -18.65 4.47
CA ASP A 41 -14.66 -18.33 3.70
C ASP A 41 -15.41 -17.10 4.23
N ARG A 42 -14.98 -16.55 5.35
CA ARG A 42 -15.50 -15.31 5.95
C ARG A 42 -14.41 -14.56 6.68
N GLU A 43 -14.65 -13.30 6.90
CA GLU A 43 -13.77 -12.43 7.70
C GLU A 43 -13.65 -12.96 9.14
N LEU A 44 -12.42 -13.09 9.62
CA LEU A 44 -12.09 -13.47 10.98
C LEU A 44 -11.41 -12.29 11.67
N LEU A 45 -11.94 -11.90 12.82
CA LEU A 45 -11.27 -10.95 13.70
C LEU A 45 -10.23 -11.70 14.53
N PHE A 46 -8.99 -11.33 14.41
CA PHE A 46 -7.87 -11.91 15.15
C PHE A 46 -6.80 -10.84 15.42
N ASP A 47 -5.96 -11.14 16.40
CA ASP A 47 -4.71 -10.43 16.62
C ASP A 47 -3.54 -11.37 16.29
N PRO A 48 -2.33 -10.88 15.98
CA PRO A 48 -1.14 -11.72 15.98
C PRO A 48 -0.96 -12.42 17.32
N TYR A 49 -0.52 -13.69 17.31
CA TYR A 49 -0.34 -14.47 18.52
C TYR A 49 0.63 -13.83 19.52
N ALA A 50 1.63 -13.09 19.02
CA ALA A 50 2.58 -12.34 19.85
C ALA A 50 1.87 -11.26 20.69
N ASP A 51 0.81 -10.66 20.16
CA ASP A 51 0.08 -9.57 20.82
C ASP A 51 -1.06 -10.11 21.70
N ASN A 52 -1.78 -11.12 21.21
CA ASN A 52 -2.89 -11.72 21.95
C ASN A 52 -3.01 -13.24 21.68
N ARG A 53 -2.59 -14.04 22.65
CA ARG A 53 -2.61 -15.50 22.52
C ARG A 53 -3.99 -16.10 22.36
N THR A 54 -5.04 -15.44 22.88
CA THR A 54 -6.41 -15.96 22.86
C THR A 54 -7.05 -15.79 21.48
N THR A 55 -6.87 -14.66 20.84
CA THR A 55 -7.42 -14.34 19.52
C THR A 55 -6.46 -14.68 18.39
N GLY A 56 -5.17 -14.81 18.69
CA GLY A 56 -4.09 -15.15 17.74
C GLY A 56 -3.81 -16.64 17.58
N SER A 57 -4.65 -17.53 18.15
CA SER A 57 -4.51 -18.99 18.00
C SER A 57 -5.78 -19.63 17.48
N PHE A 58 -5.63 -20.75 16.79
CA PHE A 58 -6.75 -21.53 16.26
C PHE A 58 -6.44 -23.04 16.26
N ILE A 59 -7.49 -23.83 16.12
CA ILE A 59 -7.38 -25.26 15.83
C ILE A 59 -7.99 -25.56 14.46
N LEU A 60 -7.39 -26.49 13.74
CA LEU A 60 -7.91 -27.05 12.50
C LEU A 60 -8.65 -28.34 12.81
N VAL A 61 -9.89 -28.43 12.39
CA VAL A 61 -10.75 -29.60 12.60
C VAL A 61 -11.22 -30.11 11.25
N ASP A 62 -11.10 -31.40 11.03
CA ASP A 62 -11.63 -32.04 9.83
C ASP A 62 -13.17 -32.04 9.84
N ARG A 63 -13.77 -31.60 8.74
CA ARG A 63 -15.24 -31.43 8.64
C ARG A 63 -16.03 -32.73 8.67
N LEU A 64 -15.43 -33.82 8.25
CA LEU A 64 -16.10 -35.11 8.12
C LEU A 64 -15.99 -35.95 9.39
N SER A 65 -14.77 -36.01 9.93
CA SER A 65 -14.47 -36.85 11.10
C SER A 65 -14.56 -36.09 12.42
N ASN A 66 -14.64 -34.76 12.41
CA ASN A 66 -14.47 -33.88 13.59
C ASN A 66 -13.16 -34.08 14.34
N ALA A 67 -12.17 -34.70 13.72
CA ALA A 67 -10.85 -34.88 14.32
C ALA A 67 -10.06 -33.58 14.27
N THR A 68 -9.29 -33.27 15.31
CA THR A 68 -8.34 -32.17 15.29
C THR A 68 -7.15 -32.55 14.42
N LEU A 69 -6.92 -31.80 13.34
CA LEU A 69 -5.82 -31.98 12.40
C LEU A 69 -4.56 -31.23 12.82
N GLY A 70 -4.71 -30.15 13.57
CA GLY A 70 -3.59 -29.32 13.98
C GLY A 70 -4.02 -28.11 14.77
N ALA A 71 -3.04 -27.35 15.21
CA ALA A 71 -3.21 -26.05 15.85
C ALA A 71 -2.27 -25.04 15.21
N GLY A 72 -2.64 -23.79 15.20
CA GLY A 72 -1.83 -22.74 14.62
C GLY A 72 -1.79 -21.47 15.46
N MET A 73 -0.72 -20.75 15.29
CA MET A 73 -0.53 -19.40 15.79
C MET A 73 -0.55 -18.44 14.62
N ILE A 74 -1.35 -17.41 14.70
CA ILE A 74 -1.43 -16.39 13.64
C ILE A 74 -0.23 -15.46 13.80
N VAL A 75 0.64 -15.45 12.81
CA VAL A 75 1.83 -14.59 12.81
C VAL A 75 1.49 -13.22 12.23
N ALA A 76 0.74 -13.22 11.13
CA ALA A 76 0.21 -12.01 10.49
C ALA A 76 -1.01 -12.38 9.65
N GLY A 77 -1.88 -11.41 9.37
CA GLY A 77 -2.82 -11.55 8.26
C GLY A 77 -2.04 -11.55 6.95
N SER A 78 -2.34 -12.45 6.00
CA SER A 78 -1.77 -12.32 4.67
C SER A 78 -2.34 -11.06 4.02
N SER A 79 -1.53 -10.04 3.93
CA SER A 79 -1.89 -8.90 3.13
C SER A 79 -1.82 -9.31 1.65
N ALA A 80 -2.64 -8.69 0.81
CA ALA A 80 -2.57 -8.90 -0.64
C ALA A 80 -1.17 -8.57 -1.21
N TRP A 81 -0.33 -7.85 -0.44
CA TRP A 81 1.07 -7.59 -0.75
C TRP A 81 1.93 -8.86 -0.82
N ASP A 82 1.59 -9.88 -0.02
CA ASP A 82 2.39 -11.09 0.14
C ASP A 82 1.88 -12.25 -0.75
N GLN A 83 0.77 -12.03 -1.46
CA GLN A 83 0.22 -13.02 -2.38
C GLN A 83 1.04 -13.07 -3.66
N ALA A 84 1.68 -14.21 -3.92
CA ALA A 84 2.30 -14.46 -5.22
C ALA A 84 1.22 -14.56 -6.31
N PRO A 85 1.49 -14.09 -7.55
CA PRO A 85 0.62 -14.37 -8.67
C PRO A 85 0.40 -15.87 -8.84
N GLU A 86 -0.78 -16.27 -9.34
CA GLU A 86 -1.01 -17.67 -9.71
C GLU A 86 0.11 -18.19 -10.61
N SER A 87 0.60 -19.38 -10.31
CA SER A 87 1.72 -20.01 -11.05
C SER A 87 1.39 -20.32 -12.52
N SER A 88 0.09 -20.31 -12.87
CA SER A 88 -0.40 -20.47 -14.24
C SER A 88 -0.27 -19.23 -15.12
N LEU A 89 -0.02 -18.05 -14.51
CA LEU A 89 0.08 -16.79 -15.25
C LEU A 89 1.47 -16.65 -15.90
N ILE A 90 1.46 -16.44 -17.22
CA ILE A 90 2.68 -16.19 -17.99
C ILE A 90 2.81 -14.69 -18.22
N ARG A 91 3.92 -14.11 -17.76
CA ARG A 91 4.21 -12.70 -17.97
C ARG A 91 4.37 -12.40 -19.46
N GLN A 92 3.52 -11.53 -19.99
CA GLN A 92 3.65 -11.01 -21.34
C GLN A 92 4.70 -9.87 -21.35
N VAL A 93 5.66 -9.98 -22.24
CA VAL A 93 6.71 -8.97 -22.40
C VAL A 93 6.32 -8.04 -23.56
N SER A 94 6.51 -6.73 -23.36
CA SER A 94 6.29 -5.76 -24.44
C SER A 94 7.34 -5.93 -25.55
N GLY A 95 6.91 -5.77 -26.80
CA GLY A 95 7.84 -5.68 -27.95
C GLY A 95 8.49 -4.32 -28.11
N ILE A 96 8.24 -3.36 -27.20
CA ILE A 96 8.83 -2.02 -27.20
C ILE A 96 9.72 -1.89 -25.98
N GLU A 97 10.99 -1.58 -26.21
CA GLU A 97 11.97 -1.42 -25.15
C GLU A 97 11.71 -0.15 -24.31
N PRO A 98 12.02 -0.16 -22.99
CA PRO A 98 11.86 1.00 -22.13
C PRO A 98 12.58 2.26 -22.64
N THR A 99 13.77 2.09 -23.24
CA THR A 99 14.56 3.18 -23.83
C THR A 99 13.88 3.83 -25.02
N GLU A 100 13.21 3.05 -25.87
CA GLU A 100 12.45 3.58 -27.00
C GLU A 100 11.30 4.48 -26.51
N ARG A 101 10.62 4.06 -25.42
CA ARG A 101 9.55 4.85 -24.80
C ARG A 101 10.09 6.16 -24.20
N SER A 102 11.21 6.09 -23.45
CA SER A 102 11.83 7.27 -22.85
C SER A 102 12.26 8.29 -23.93
N ILE A 103 12.84 7.82 -25.03
CA ILE A 103 13.19 8.67 -26.19
C ILE A 103 11.92 9.26 -26.82
N ARG A 104 10.92 8.42 -27.06
CA ARG A 104 9.67 8.84 -27.72
C ARG A 104 8.93 9.91 -26.95
N PHE A 105 8.84 9.75 -25.62
CA PHE A 105 8.11 10.68 -24.75
C PHE A 105 9.00 11.79 -24.17
N GLY A 106 10.32 11.72 -24.39
CA GLY A 106 11.28 12.69 -23.86
C GLY A 106 11.25 12.76 -22.32
N GLN A 107 10.97 11.64 -21.63
CA GLN A 107 10.83 11.59 -20.18
C GLN A 107 11.28 10.24 -19.60
N GLN A 108 11.70 10.28 -18.34
CA GLN A 108 11.91 9.07 -17.55
C GLN A 108 10.63 8.71 -16.79
N PRO A 109 10.15 7.46 -16.91
CA PRO A 109 8.97 7.04 -16.18
C PRO A 109 9.24 6.95 -14.67
N CYS A 110 8.38 7.56 -13.88
CA CYS A 110 8.47 7.50 -12.43
C CYS A 110 7.08 7.58 -11.78
N THR A 111 7.04 7.24 -10.50
CA THR A 111 5.85 7.41 -9.65
C THR A 111 6.18 8.45 -8.59
N VAL A 112 5.39 9.52 -8.54
CA VAL A 112 5.44 10.53 -7.48
C VAL A 112 4.33 10.23 -6.48
N LEU A 113 4.68 9.70 -5.30
CA LEU A 113 3.73 9.58 -4.20
C LEU A 113 3.74 10.88 -3.39
N ILE A 114 2.62 11.59 -3.41
CA ILE A 114 2.36 12.76 -2.56
C ILE A 114 1.56 12.28 -1.35
N THR A 115 2.19 12.21 -0.18
CA THR A 115 1.61 11.70 1.07
C THR A 115 1.53 12.80 2.14
N GLY A 116 0.66 12.64 3.13
CA GLY A 116 0.44 13.60 4.22
C GLY A 116 -1.00 13.53 4.74
N LEU A 117 -1.31 14.31 5.77
CA LEU A 117 -2.61 14.34 6.42
C LEU A 117 -3.75 14.75 5.48
N THR A 118 -4.99 14.45 5.84
CA THR A 118 -6.18 14.95 5.15
C THR A 118 -6.15 16.47 5.12
N ALA A 119 -6.56 17.08 4.02
CA ALA A 119 -6.54 18.53 3.79
C ALA A 119 -5.14 19.22 3.84
N ALA A 120 -4.04 18.43 3.82
CA ALA A 120 -2.68 18.98 3.75
C ALA A 120 -2.32 19.63 2.39
N GLY A 121 -3.18 19.52 1.37
CA GLY A 121 -2.94 20.11 0.04
C GLY A 121 -2.46 19.12 -1.02
N LYS A 122 -2.45 17.82 -0.75
CA LYS A 122 -1.97 16.77 -1.68
C LYS A 122 -2.60 16.81 -3.07
N SER A 123 -3.94 16.81 -3.14
CA SER A 123 -4.68 16.81 -4.41
C SER A 123 -4.47 18.10 -5.19
N THR A 124 -4.34 19.24 -4.49
CA THR A 124 -3.99 20.53 -5.10
C THR A 124 -2.62 20.48 -5.75
N LEU A 125 -1.61 19.97 -5.02
CA LEU A 125 -0.26 19.81 -5.56
C LEU A 125 -0.22 18.80 -6.71
N ALA A 126 -0.96 17.69 -6.62
CA ALA A 126 -1.02 16.69 -7.68
C ALA A 126 -1.63 17.28 -8.96
N THR A 127 -2.68 18.09 -8.84
CA THR A 127 -3.33 18.76 -9.98
C THR A 127 -2.39 19.80 -10.62
N ALA A 128 -1.71 20.60 -9.80
CA ALA A 128 -0.77 21.60 -10.30
C ALA A 128 0.47 20.95 -10.93
N LEU A 129 0.99 19.87 -10.35
CA LEU A 129 2.09 19.10 -10.93
C LEU A 129 1.70 18.46 -12.28
N GLU A 130 0.49 17.89 -12.37
CA GLU A 130 -0.05 17.35 -13.62
C GLU A 130 -0.09 18.43 -14.70
N ARG A 131 -0.57 19.64 -14.37
CA ARG A 131 -0.62 20.78 -15.28
C ARG A 131 0.78 21.19 -15.75
N GLU A 132 1.71 21.37 -14.83
CA GLU A 132 3.07 21.76 -15.13
C GLU A 132 3.80 20.72 -16.01
N LEU A 133 3.62 19.42 -15.71
CA LEU A 133 4.17 18.35 -16.56
C LEU A 133 3.59 18.37 -17.96
N PHE A 134 2.28 18.58 -18.10
CA PHE A 134 1.61 18.68 -19.39
C PHE A 134 2.15 19.87 -20.21
N ASP A 135 2.31 21.05 -19.58
CA ASP A 135 2.83 22.24 -20.25
C ASP A 135 4.28 22.07 -20.71
N ARG A 136 5.04 21.20 -20.04
CA ARG A 136 6.38 20.79 -20.44
C ARG A 136 6.39 19.66 -21.48
N GLY A 137 5.24 19.26 -22.02
CA GLY A 137 5.11 18.19 -23.01
C GLY A 137 5.33 16.79 -22.44
N LYS A 138 5.21 16.61 -21.10
CA LYS A 138 5.31 15.31 -20.45
C LYS A 138 3.94 14.65 -20.35
N VAL A 139 3.93 13.31 -20.37
CA VAL A 139 2.70 12.52 -20.25
C VAL A 139 2.63 11.92 -18.86
N SER A 140 1.59 12.28 -18.13
CA SER A 140 1.37 11.77 -16.76
C SER A 140 -0.07 11.26 -16.56
N ILE A 141 -0.24 10.42 -15.55
CA ILE A 141 -1.55 9.95 -15.08
C ILE A 141 -1.66 10.24 -13.59
N ARG A 142 -2.75 10.90 -13.19
CA ARG A 142 -3.02 11.21 -11.79
C ARG A 142 -3.92 10.17 -11.16
N LEU A 143 -3.46 9.61 -10.04
CA LEU A 143 -4.12 8.60 -9.23
C LEU A 143 -4.46 9.23 -7.86
N ASP A 144 -5.50 10.06 -7.85
CA ASP A 144 -6.00 10.70 -6.64
C ASP A 144 -6.81 9.72 -5.79
N GLY A 145 -6.63 9.76 -4.46
CA GLY A 145 -7.22 8.80 -3.54
C GLY A 145 -8.75 8.73 -3.60
N GLU A 146 -9.43 9.85 -3.82
CA GLU A 146 -10.88 9.89 -3.97
C GLU A 146 -11.31 9.27 -5.30
N ASN A 147 -10.69 9.66 -6.41
CA ASN A 147 -11.02 9.13 -7.73
C ASN A 147 -10.78 7.62 -7.82
N VAL A 148 -9.70 7.13 -7.22
CA VAL A 148 -9.39 5.70 -7.17
C VAL A 148 -10.47 4.94 -6.38
N ARG A 149 -10.97 5.51 -5.29
CA ARG A 149 -12.07 4.92 -4.49
C ARG A 149 -13.43 4.96 -5.17
N MET A 150 -13.65 5.83 -6.15
CA MET A 150 -14.84 5.81 -6.99
C MET A 150 -14.82 4.68 -8.03
N GLY A 151 -13.67 4.08 -8.30
CA GLY A 151 -13.47 3.06 -9.33
C GLY A 151 -12.73 1.82 -8.82
N ILE A 152 -11.41 1.81 -8.98
CA ILE A 152 -10.54 0.64 -8.74
C ILE A 152 -10.65 0.12 -7.30
N SER A 153 -10.87 1.00 -6.32
CA SER A 153 -10.95 0.68 -4.90
C SER A 153 -12.32 1.02 -4.28
N ARG A 154 -13.40 0.95 -5.08
CA ARG A 154 -14.77 1.26 -4.61
C ARG A 154 -15.28 0.28 -3.55
N ASP A 155 -14.68 -0.88 -3.44
CA ASP A 155 -14.96 -1.92 -2.47
C ASP A 155 -14.26 -1.70 -1.13
N LEU A 156 -13.35 -0.72 -1.03
CA LEU A 156 -12.55 -0.46 0.15
C LEU A 156 -13.12 0.69 0.98
N GLY A 157 -13.13 0.50 2.31
CA GLY A 157 -13.40 1.53 3.29
C GLY A 157 -12.16 2.36 3.67
N PHE A 158 -12.12 2.81 4.93
CA PHE A 158 -11.06 3.66 5.46
C PHE A 158 -10.32 3.04 6.66
N SER A 159 -10.45 1.72 6.88
CA SER A 159 -9.65 1.02 7.87
C SER A 159 -8.16 1.05 7.49
N ALA A 160 -7.28 0.74 8.43
CA ALA A 160 -5.84 0.66 8.15
C ALA A 160 -5.56 -0.38 7.04
N GLN A 161 -6.27 -1.52 7.07
CA GLN A 161 -6.16 -2.57 6.05
C GLN A 161 -6.64 -2.09 4.68
N ASP A 162 -7.80 -1.39 4.61
CA ASP A 162 -8.32 -0.85 3.36
C ASP A 162 -7.40 0.23 2.77
N ARG A 163 -6.76 1.05 3.62
CA ARG A 163 -5.77 2.03 3.16
C ARG A 163 -4.52 1.36 2.62
N SER A 164 -4.07 0.30 3.27
CA SER A 164 -2.95 -0.52 2.80
C SER A 164 -3.26 -1.14 1.44
N GLU A 165 -4.42 -1.78 1.29
CA GLU A 165 -4.86 -2.38 0.03
C GLU A 165 -5.06 -1.32 -1.08
N ASN A 166 -5.61 -0.16 -0.72
CA ASN A 166 -5.74 0.95 -1.66
C ASN A 166 -4.38 1.41 -2.21
N LEU A 167 -3.37 1.60 -1.33
CA LEU A 167 -2.02 1.96 -1.77
C LEU A 167 -1.40 0.85 -2.62
N ARG A 168 -1.61 -0.43 -2.29
CA ARG A 168 -1.14 -1.54 -3.10
C ARG A 168 -1.73 -1.49 -4.52
N ARG A 169 -3.05 -1.34 -4.67
CA ARG A 169 -3.71 -1.24 -5.98
C ARG A 169 -3.20 -0.05 -6.78
N VAL A 170 -3.06 1.10 -6.14
CA VAL A 170 -2.50 2.31 -6.78
C VAL A 170 -1.06 2.06 -7.25
N SER A 171 -0.25 1.40 -6.44
CA SER A 171 1.15 1.09 -6.77
C SER A 171 1.26 0.11 -7.94
N GLU A 172 0.36 -0.89 -8.04
CA GLU A 172 0.29 -1.79 -9.21
C GLU A 172 -0.07 -1.03 -10.49
N VAL A 173 -1.07 -0.14 -10.42
CA VAL A 173 -1.43 0.71 -11.57
C VAL A 173 -0.26 1.62 -11.93
N ALA A 174 0.38 2.26 -10.96
CA ALA A 174 1.53 3.13 -11.18
C ALA A 174 2.70 2.36 -11.84
N ARG A 175 2.99 1.14 -11.40
CA ARG A 175 3.99 0.26 -12.01
C ARG A 175 3.67 -0.05 -13.49
N LEU A 176 2.40 -0.35 -13.79
CA LEU A 176 1.96 -0.56 -15.18
C LEU A 176 2.13 0.70 -16.02
N VAL A 177 1.76 1.87 -15.49
CA VAL A 177 1.92 3.18 -16.11
C VAL A 177 3.40 3.46 -16.41
N ASN A 178 4.28 3.25 -15.43
CA ASN A 178 5.73 3.45 -15.61
C ASN A 178 6.31 2.48 -16.66
N ASN A 179 5.85 1.24 -16.72
CA ASN A 179 6.26 0.30 -17.75
C ASN A 179 5.85 0.73 -19.17
N GLN A 180 4.89 1.64 -19.30
CA GLN A 180 4.52 2.26 -20.57
C GLN A 180 5.29 3.55 -20.87
N GLY A 181 6.26 3.93 -20.03
CA GLY A 181 7.07 5.13 -20.21
C GLY A 181 6.42 6.41 -19.66
N LEU A 182 5.37 6.30 -18.86
CA LEU A 182 4.58 7.42 -18.37
C LEU A 182 4.90 7.73 -16.91
N ILE A 183 4.59 8.95 -16.49
CA ILE A 183 4.70 9.39 -15.09
C ILE A 183 3.38 9.13 -14.36
N ALA A 184 3.43 8.51 -13.18
CA ALA A 184 2.27 8.36 -12.30
C ALA A 184 2.37 9.37 -11.14
N ILE A 185 1.28 10.10 -10.87
CA ILE A 185 1.18 11.03 -9.74
C ILE A 185 0.13 10.45 -8.80
N ALA A 186 0.54 9.92 -7.65
CA ALA A 186 -0.34 9.33 -6.65
C ALA A 186 -0.50 10.28 -5.45
N ALA A 187 -1.71 10.74 -5.17
CA ALA A 187 -2.03 11.62 -4.04
C ALA A 187 -2.87 10.86 -3.01
N LEU A 188 -2.24 10.38 -1.95
CA LEU A 188 -2.85 9.50 -0.94
C LEU A 188 -2.42 9.91 0.48
N VAL A 189 -3.22 9.60 1.48
CA VAL A 189 -2.80 9.82 2.89
C VAL A 189 -1.64 8.90 3.24
N ALA A 190 -1.75 7.60 2.93
CA ALA A 190 -0.72 6.58 3.13
C ALA A 190 0.03 6.69 4.47
N PRO A 191 -0.66 6.54 5.62
CA PRO A 191 -0.11 6.91 6.93
C PRO A 191 0.97 5.94 7.44
N ASP A 192 0.97 4.71 6.99
CA ASP A 192 1.82 3.62 7.47
C ASP A 192 3.15 3.57 6.69
N SER A 193 4.27 3.60 7.41
CA SER A 193 5.63 3.61 6.84
C SER A 193 5.98 2.31 6.13
N ASP A 194 5.56 1.16 6.69
CA ASP A 194 5.86 -0.15 6.11
C ASP A 194 5.10 -0.34 4.79
N VAL A 195 3.85 0.15 4.75
CA VAL A 195 3.04 0.10 3.53
C VAL A 195 3.63 1.00 2.44
N ARG A 196 4.14 2.19 2.78
CA ARG A 196 4.88 3.05 1.80
C ARG A 196 6.16 2.38 1.32
N SER A 197 6.91 1.74 2.21
CA SER A 197 8.13 1.00 1.85
C SER A 197 7.83 -0.15 0.88
N ARG A 198 6.74 -0.89 1.10
CA ARG A 198 6.26 -1.95 0.17
C ARG A 198 5.86 -1.37 -1.18
N ALA A 199 5.21 -0.21 -1.20
CA ALA A 199 4.87 0.50 -2.43
C ALA A 199 6.13 0.89 -3.22
N LYS A 200 7.16 1.41 -2.55
CA LYS A 200 8.48 1.73 -3.15
C LYS A 200 9.13 0.51 -3.78
N VAL A 201 9.11 -0.64 -3.09
CA VAL A 201 9.65 -1.91 -3.61
C VAL A 201 8.85 -2.38 -4.84
N LEU A 202 7.52 -2.34 -4.79
CA LEU A 202 6.64 -2.80 -5.85
C LEU A 202 6.77 -1.97 -7.15
N VAL A 203 6.88 -0.67 -7.03
CA VAL A 203 7.07 0.26 -8.18
C VAL A 203 8.50 0.15 -8.73
N GLY A 204 9.47 -0.09 -7.87
CA GLY A 204 10.90 -0.03 -8.12
C GLY A 204 11.51 1.26 -7.57
N GLY A 205 12.49 1.13 -6.67
CA GLY A 205 13.07 2.24 -5.93
C GLY A 205 13.60 3.38 -6.79
N ASP A 206 14.20 3.04 -7.94
CA ASP A 206 14.75 4.03 -8.89
C ASP A 206 13.67 4.90 -9.55
N ARG A 207 12.44 4.42 -9.60
CA ARG A 207 11.27 5.07 -10.22
C ARG A 207 10.31 5.67 -9.22
N TYR A 208 10.61 5.59 -7.92
CA TYR A 208 9.71 6.05 -6.87
C TYR A 208 10.25 7.32 -6.21
N VAL A 209 9.42 8.35 -6.19
CA VAL A 209 9.69 9.64 -5.56
C VAL A 209 8.65 9.85 -4.47
N GLU A 210 9.08 9.95 -3.21
CA GLU A 210 8.21 10.19 -2.08
C GLU A 210 8.25 11.68 -1.68
N VAL A 211 7.09 12.34 -1.85
CA VAL A 211 6.89 13.74 -1.45
C VAL A 211 6.00 13.77 -0.22
N PHE A 212 6.57 14.16 0.90
CA PHE A 212 5.82 14.33 2.15
C PHE A 212 5.32 15.75 2.32
N VAL A 213 4.02 15.92 2.42
CA VAL A 213 3.35 17.20 2.68
C VAL A 213 3.15 17.33 4.19
N ASP A 214 4.10 17.98 4.85
CA ASP A 214 4.20 18.19 6.31
C ASP A 214 3.48 19.46 6.75
N THR A 215 2.23 19.62 6.34
CA THR A 215 1.40 20.74 6.77
C THR A 215 0.92 20.54 8.21
N PRO A 216 1.03 21.54 9.10
CA PRO A 216 0.55 21.42 10.48
C PRO A 216 -0.92 21.02 10.54
N ILE A 217 -1.26 20.11 11.47
CA ILE A 217 -2.63 19.60 11.61
C ILE A 217 -3.66 20.70 11.89
N SER A 218 -3.28 21.78 12.59
CA SER A 218 -4.15 22.95 12.80
C SER A 218 -4.61 23.57 11.48
N VAL A 219 -3.66 23.72 10.53
CA VAL A 219 -3.95 24.24 9.19
C VAL A 219 -4.77 23.24 8.36
N CYS A 220 -4.50 21.94 8.52
CA CYS A 220 -5.31 20.90 7.88
C CYS A 220 -6.77 20.95 8.36
N ARG A 221 -6.99 21.16 9.66
CA ARG A 221 -8.33 21.32 10.26
C ARG A 221 -9.06 22.58 9.75
N GLU A 222 -8.37 23.70 9.62
CA GLU A 222 -8.92 24.93 9.07
C GLU A 222 -9.35 24.79 7.59
N ARG A 223 -8.62 23.95 6.83
CA ARG A 223 -8.88 23.69 5.40
C ARG A 223 -9.91 22.58 5.15
N ASP A 224 -10.32 21.86 6.18
CA ASP A 224 -11.24 20.73 6.07
C ASP A 224 -12.68 21.19 5.82
N SER A 225 -13.02 21.39 4.55
CA SER A 225 -14.37 21.76 4.12
C SER A 225 -15.41 20.65 4.28
N ASN A 226 -14.98 19.41 4.48
CA ASN A 226 -15.86 18.24 4.59
C ASN A 226 -16.17 17.86 6.04
N GLY A 227 -15.57 18.53 7.03
CA GLY A 227 -15.80 18.26 8.45
C GLY A 227 -15.27 16.90 8.92
N MET A 228 -14.29 16.33 8.21
CA MET A 228 -13.72 15.01 8.51
C MET A 228 -13.02 14.98 9.87
N TYR A 229 -12.30 16.05 10.23
CA TYR A 229 -11.64 16.16 11.53
C TYR A 229 -12.64 16.25 12.68
N GLU A 230 -13.72 17.05 12.51
CA GLU A 230 -14.78 17.13 13.53
C GLU A 230 -15.51 15.79 13.70
N ALA A 231 -15.79 15.08 12.61
CA ALA A 231 -16.39 13.75 12.66
C ALA A 231 -15.46 12.74 13.36
N ALA A 232 -14.16 12.83 13.13
CA ALA A 232 -13.16 12.00 13.81
C ALA A 232 -13.07 12.32 15.32
N ASP A 233 -13.12 13.60 15.70
CA ASP A 233 -13.13 14.02 17.11
C ASP A 233 -14.39 13.53 17.86
N ARG A 234 -15.53 13.46 17.16
CA ARG A 234 -16.78 12.86 17.73
C ARG A 234 -16.78 11.34 17.73
N GLY A 235 -15.72 10.69 17.21
CA GLY A 235 -15.62 9.22 17.12
C GLY A 235 -16.48 8.59 16.01
N GLU A 236 -17.04 9.38 15.10
CA GLU A 236 -17.82 8.91 13.95
C GLU A 236 -16.92 8.28 12.88
N ILE A 237 -15.64 8.70 12.81
CA ILE A 237 -14.62 8.14 11.93
C ILE A 237 -13.53 7.51 12.81
N VAL A 238 -13.46 6.19 12.78
CA VAL A 238 -12.45 5.42 13.52
C VAL A 238 -11.17 5.30 12.68
N GLY A 239 -10.01 5.36 13.35
CA GLY A 239 -8.72 5.19 12.69
C GLY A 239 -8.35 6.35 11.75
N PHE A 240 -8.76 7.58 12.07
CA PHE A 240 -8.45 8.76 11.27
C PHE A 240 -7.03 9.26 11.55
N PRO A 241 -6.13 9.31 10.54
CA PRO A 241 -4.73 9.66 10.72
C PRO A 241 -4.55 11.08 11.26
N GLY A 242 -3.76 11.19 12.32
CA GLY A 242 -3.50 12.44 13.02
C GLY A 242 -4.54 12.80 14.10
N VAL A 243 -5.61 11.99 14.28
CA VAL A 243 -6.62 12.17 15.35
C VAL A 243 -6.75 10.91 16.18
N SER A 244 -7.34 9.84 15.61
CA SER A 244 -7.58 8.57 16.28
C SER A 244 -6.67 7.43 15.78
N ALA A 245 -5.80 7.71 14.82
CA ALA A 245 -4.71 6.84 14.37
C ALA A 245 -3.43 7.66 14.17
N GLU A 246 -2.31 7.00 14.34
CA GLU A 246 -1.00 7.59 14.09
C GLU A 246 -0.77 7.80 12.60
N TYR A 247 0.05 8.79 12.26
CA TYR A 247 0.61 9.01 10.94
C TYR A 247 2.13 8.90 11.06
N ASP A 248 2.70 7.82 10.56
CA ASP A 248 4.14 7.57 10.55
C ASP A 248 4.81 8.53 9.57
N ARG A 249 5.47 9.55 10.11
CA ARG A 249 6.19 10.54 9.28
C ARG A 249 7.31 9.85 8.51
N PRO A 250 7.41 10.05 7.19
CA PRO A 250 8.53 9.52 6.42
C PRO A 250 9.87 10.05 6.95
N THR A 251 10.85 9.17 7.04
CA THR A 251 12.23 9.54 7.45
C THR A 251 13.22 9.50 6.27
N ASP A 252 12.84 8.84 5.17
CA ASP A 252 13.64 8.66 3.96
C ASP A 252 12.85 9.14 2.72
N MET A 253 12.20 10.31 2.84
CA MET A 253 11.51 10.96 1.72
C MET A 253 12.49 11.70 0.82
N ASP A 254 12.13 11.81 -0.46
CA ASP A 254 12.89 12.61 -1.43
C ASP A 254 12.68 14.11 -1.28
N LEU A 255 11.48 14.49 -0.81
CA LEU A 255 11.12 15.90 -0.63
C LEU A 255 10.10 16.08 0.48
N GLN A 256 10.35 17.07 1.34
CA GLN A 256 9.39 17.55 2.34
C GLN A 256 8.90 18.94 1.95
N LEU A 257 7.60 19.15 2.02
CA LEU A 257 6.90 20.39 1.69
C LEU A 257 5.97 20.80 2.84
N ASP A 258 5.89 22.09 3.12
CA ASP A 258 4.91 22.66 4.04
C ASP A 258 4.04 23.68 3.29
N THR A 259 2.82 23.27 2.92
CA THR A 259 1.88 24.11 2.18
C THR A 259 1.27 25.25 3.02
N SER A 260 1.57 25.34 4.32
CA SER A 260 1.20 26.49 5.14
C SER A 260 2.15 27.66 4.95
N ARG A 261 3.37 27.40 4.45
CA ARG A 261 4.45 28.37 4.26
C ARG A 261 4.87 28.57 2.82
N GLN A 262 4.61 27.59 1.98
CA GLN A 262 5.00 27.56 0.58
C GLN A 262 3.75 27.60 -0.30
N ASP A 263 3.77 28.40 -1.34
CA ASP A 263 2.70 28.41 -2.32
C ASP A 263 2.76 27.17 -3.24
N VAL A 264 1.73 26.99 -4.04
CA VAL A 264 1.60 25.83 -4.91
C VAL A 264 2.69 25.80 -5.97
N ASP A 265 3.02 26.94 -6.56
CA ASP A 265 3.99 27.05 -7.67
C ASP A 265 5.42 26.76 -7.16
N GLU A 266 5.77 27.26 -5.96
CA GLU A 266 7.02 26.92 -5.30
C GLU A 266 7.12 25.42 -5.01
N CYS A 267 6.06 24.83 -4.44
CA CYS A 267 6.02 23.39 -4.15
C CYS A 267 6.19 22.56 -5.42
N VAL A 268 5.47 22.88 -6.49
CA VAL A 268 5.57 22.18 -7.79
C VAL A 268 6.96 22.33 -8.40
N SER A 269 7.54 23.54 -8.35
CA SER A 269 8.89 23.77 -8.85
C SER A 269 9.93 22.90 -8.15
N ARG A 270 9.79 22.70 -6.82
CA ARG A 270 10.66 21.82 -6.04
C ARG A 270 10.48 20.35 -6.41
N ILE A 271 9.23 19.89 -6.64
CA ILE A 271 8.97 18.52 -7.12
C ILE A 271 9.62 18.32 -8.49
N ILE A 272 9.43 19.25 -9.42
CA ILE A 272 10.04 19.19 -10.76
C ILE A 272 11.57 19.13 -10.67
N ALA A 273 12.19 19.89 -9.77
CA ALA A 273 13.64 19.84 -9.58
C ALA A 273 14.13 18.45 -9.13
N VAL A 274 13.38 17.78 -8.23
CA VAL A 274 13.69 16.40 -7.84
C VAL A 274 13.56 15.44 -9.04
N LEU A 275 12.51 15.58 -9.84
CA LEU A 275 12.32 14.75 -11.04
C LEU A 275 13.44 14.96 -12.06
N GLN A 276 13.88 16.19 -12.29
CA GLN A 276 14.98 16.51 -13.21
C GLN A 276 16.34 16.00 -12.73
N ALA A 277 16.56 15.97 -11.41
CA ALA A 277 17.80 15.42 -10.84
C ALA A 277 17.94 13.90 -10.99
N ARG A 278 16.83 13.21 -11.25
CA ARG A 278 16.80 11.76 -11.47
C ARG A 278 16.87 11.34 -12.95
N GLY A 279 16.86 12.29 -13.87
CA GLY A 279 16.97 12.11 -15.34
C GLY A 279 15.72 12.56 -16.05
#